data_571f05d4cfed68ed1046bc03ad06947e
#
_entry.id   571f05d4cfed68ed1046bc03ad06947e
#
_cell.length_a   1.000
_cell.length_b   1.000
_cell.length_c   1.000
_cell.angle_alpha   90.00
_cell.angle_beta   90.00
_cell.angle_gamma   90.00
#
_symmetry.space_group_name_H-M   'P 1'
#
loop_
_entity.id
_entity.type
_entity.pdbx_description
1 polymer ?
#
loop_
_entity_poly.entity_id
_entity_poly.type
_entity_poly.pdbx_seq_one_letter_code
_entity_poly.pdbx_strand_id
1 'polypeptide(L)'
;MTDLLLTKKLNVKFRSRGEIIHAVNDLSFKLSDDEILGIVGESGSGKSQTVLSIMGLLETNGSATGSCVFTNKELINLPSGELNKIRGNEIAMIFQDPMSSLNPYITVGKQMSGVLKRHTKMNNKEIKERCIDMLDSVGISKPQERFDGYSFELSGGMRQRVMIASALLTNPKLLIADEPTTALDVTVQEKILDL
;
A
#
# COMPACT_ATOMS: atom_id res chain seq x y z
N MET A 1 -14.74 -16.39 -13.65
CA MET A 1 -13.83 -15.65 -12.74
C MET A 1 -14.04 -14.19 -13.06
N THR A 2 -14.35 -13.40 -12.07
CA THR A 2 -14.51 -11.94 -12.23
C THR A 2 -13.13 -11.29 -12.08
N ASP A 3 -12.78 -10.39 -13.01
CA ASP A 3 -11.52 -9.65 -12.90
C ASP A 3 -11.61 -8.70 -11.68
N LEU A 4 -10.69 -8.84 -10.71
CA LEU A 4 -10.57 -7.96 -9.55
C LEU A 4 -10.04 -6.58 -9.99
N LEU A 5 -9.02 -6.58 -10.86
CA LEU A 5 -8.42 -5.38 -11.43
C LEU A 5 -8.21 -5.56 -12.94
N LEU A 6 -8.68 -4.61 -13.72
CA LEU A 6 -8.52 -4.60 -15.17
C LEU A 6 -7.93 -3.26 -15.62
N THR A 7 -6.68 -3.27 -16.07
CA THR A 7 -5.99 -2.10 -16.60
C THR A 7 -5.89 -2.18 -18.13
N LYS A 8 -6.29 -1.11 -18.81
CA LYS A 8 -6.26 -1.00 -20.27
C LYS A 8 -5.60 0.29 -20.72
N LYS A 9 -4.57 0.15 -21.57
CA LYS A 9 -3.86 1.27 -22.22
C LYS A 9 -3.46 2.37 -21.24
N LEU A 10 -2.96 1.97 -20.06
CA LEU A 10 -2.49 2.90 -19.04
C LEU A 10 -1.25 3.62 -19.56
N ASN A 11 -1.28 4.95 -19.52
CA ASN A 11 -0.15 5.80 -19.80
C ASN A 11 0.08 6.76 -18.64
N VAL A 12 1.34 6.91 -18.22
CA VAL A 12 1.74 7.87 -17.19
C VAL A 12 2.81 8.80 -17.74
N LYS A 13 2.60 10.10 -17.60
CA LYS A 13 3.47 11.16 -18.11
C LYS A 13 3.77 12.17 -17.01
N PHE A 14 5.00 12.67 -17.00
CA PHE A 14 5.43 13.75 -16.12
C PHE A 14 5.91 14.93 -16.93
N ARG A 15 5.57 16.15 -16.48
CA ARG A 15 6.13 17.39 -17.05
C ARG A 15 7.33 17.82 -16.21
N SER A 16 8.52 17.90 -16.84
CA SER A 16 9.75 18.34 -16.19
C SER A 16 10.48 19.31 -17.09
N ARG A 17 10.73 20.54 -16.63
CA ARG A 17 11.52 21.57 -17.33
C ARG A 17 11.10 21.83 -18.79
N GLY A 18 9.80 21.73 -19.08
CA GLY A 18 9.25 21.93 -20.42
C GLY A 18 9.21 20.67 -21.30
N GLU A 19 9.77 19.57 -20.85
CA GLU A 19 9.73 18.26 -21.51
C GLU A 19 8.66 17.35 -20.93
N ILE A 20 8.20 16.38 -21.72
CA ILE A 20 7.28 15.35 -21.30
C ILE A 20 8.04 14.02 -21.21
N ILE A 21 8.11 13.45 -20.02
CA ILE A 21 8.70 12.15 -19.78
C ILE A 21 7.57 11.13 -19.71
N HIS A 22 7.63 10.09 -20.54
CA HIS A 22 6.70 8.98 -20.54
C HIS A 22 7.23 7.89 -19.60
N ALA A 23 6.63 7.76 -18.42
CA ALA A 23 7.02 6.76 -17.43
C ALA A 23 6.34 5.41 -17.66
N VAL A 24 5.12 5.40 -18.20
CA VAL A 24 4.38 4.19 -18.57
C VAL A 24 3.73 4.42 -19.92
N ASN A 25 3.84 3.44 -20.81
CA ASN A 25 3.34 3.50 -22.18
C ASN A 25 2.44 2.29 -22.47
N ASP A 26 1.17 2.56 -22.79
CA ASP A 26 0.17 1.60 -23.29
C ASP A 26 0.12 0.27 -22.54
N LEU A 27 0.28 0.32 -21.19
CA LEU A 27 0.31 -0.86 -20.34
C LEU A 27 -1.10 -1.41 -20.13
N SER A 28 -1.28 -2.70 -20.41
CA SER A 28 -2.54 -3.40 -20.18
C SER A 28 -2.27 -4.72 -19.46
N PHE A 29 -3.04 -5.00 -18.40
CA PHE A 29 -2.99 -6.25 -17.65
C PHE A 29 -4.29 -6.45 -16.89
N LYS A 30 -4.49 -7.66 -16.41
CA LYS A 30 -5.62 -8.01 -15.55
C LYS A 30 -5.13 -8.83 -14.36
N LEU A 31 -5.89 -8.77 -13.29
CA LEU A 31 -5.72 -9.56 -12.08
C LEU A 31 -7.08 -10.12 -11.68
N SER A 32 -7.17 -11.41 -11.49
CA SER A 32 -8.37 -12.11 -11.01
C SER A 32 -8.39 -12.18 -9.49
N ASP A 33 -9.53 -12.55 -8.90
CA ASP A 33 -9.58 -12.89 -7.48
C ASP A 33 -8.64 -14.08 -7.21
N ASP A 34 -7.98 -14.06 -6.04
CA ASP A 34 -7.02 -15.09 -5.56
C ASP A 34 -5.79 -15.29 -6.49
N GLU A 35 -5.45 -14.29 -7.29
CA GLU A 35 -4.28 -14.31 -8.17
C GLU A 35 -3.16 -13.42 -7.62
N ILE A 36 -1.90 -13.82 -7.85
CA ILE A 36 -0.70 -13.03 -7.60
C ILE A 36 -0.10 -12.62 -8.93
N LEU A 37 0.01 -11.31 -9.18
CA LEU A 37 0.63 -10.75 -10.37
C LEU A 37 1.98 -10.11 -10.03
N GLY A 38 3.07 -10.65 -10.57
CA GLY A 38 4.41 -10.06 -10.48
C GLY A 38 4.67 -9.07 -11.60
N ILE A 39 5.02 -7.81 -11.24
CA ILE A 39 5.49 -6.79 -12.18
C ILE A 39 7.01 -6.69 -12.06
N VAL A 40 7.73 -7.11 -13.08
CA VAL A 40 9.19 -7.13 -13.10
C VAL A 40 9.75 -6.15 -14.14
N GLY A 41 10.96 -5.66 -13.90
CA GLY A 41 11.63 -4.72 -14.80
C GLY A 41 12.80 -4.02 -14.10
N GLU A 42 13.66 -3.38 -14.86
CA GLU A 42 14.81 -2.63 -14.34
C GLU A 42 14.40 -1.42 -13.48
N SER A 43 15.34 -0.87 -12.72
CA SER A 43 15.12 0.40 -12.01
C SER A 43 14.76 1.49 -13.01
N GLY A 44 13.76 2.30 -12.70
CA GLY A 44 13.28 3.36 -13.60
C GLY A 44 12.33 2.90 -14.72
N SER A 45 12.00 1.60 -14.84
CA SER A 45 11.09 1.09 -15.88
C SER A 45 9.61 1.46 -15.69
N GLY A 46 9.25 2.20 -14.65
CA GLY A 46 7.88 2.69 -14.41
C GLY A 46 7.02 1.81 -13.51
N LYS A 47 7.56 0.76 -12.86
CA LYS A 47 6.81 -0.13 -11.95
C LYS A 47 6.07 0.65 -10.87
N SER A 48 6.79 1.42 -10.06
CA SER A 48 6.20 2.23 -8.99
C SER A 48 5.24 3.28 -9.54
N GLN A 49 5.54 3.88 -10.71
CA GLN A 49 4.63 4.86 -11.33
C GLN A 49 3.32 4.23 -11.81
N THR A 50 3.35 2.97 -12.24
CA THR A 50 2.14 2.20 -12.57
C THR A 50 1.24 2.09 -11.36
N VAL A 51 1.75 1.59 -10.23
CA VAL A 51 0.93 1.38 -9.03
C VAL A 51 0.51 2.69 -8.37
N LEU A 52 1.38 3.71 -8.36
CA LEU A 52 1.03 5.04 -7.85
C LEU A 52 -0.07 5.71 -8.69
N SER A 53 -0.08 5.50 -10.01
CA SER A 53 -1.15 6.03 -10.87
C SER A 53 -2.50 5.37 -10.57
N ILE A 54 -2.53 4.06 -10.36
CA ILE A 54 -3.73 3.30 -9.97
C ILE A 54 -4.25 3.79 -8.63
N MET A 55 -3.34 4.05 -7.69
CA MET A 55 -3.67 4.59 -6.38
C MET A 55 -4.00 6.10 -6.42
N GLY A 56 -3.83 6.80 -7.55
CA GLY A 56 -3.99 8.25 -7.66
C GLY A 56 -3.03 9.02 -6.76
N LEU A 57 -1.80 8.53 -6.63
CA LEU A 57 -0.72 9.09 -5.79
C LEU A 57 0.44 9.64 -6.63
N LEU A 58 0.21 9.94 -7.91
CA LEU A 58 1.22 10.60 -8.73
C LEU A 58 1.56 11.99 -8.18
N GLU A 59 2.79 12.40 -8.39
CA GLU A 59 3.25 13.78 -8.14
C GLU A 59 2.40 14.78 -8.93
N THR A 60 2.36 16.04 -8.47
CA THR A 60 1.51 17.10 -9.04
C THR A 60 1.78 17.41 -10.52
N ASN A 61 3.00 17.14 -11.00
CA ASN A 61 3.41 17.26 -12.40
C ASN A 61 3.12 15.99 -13.23
N GLY A 62 2.61 14.92 -12.59
CA GLY A 62 2.24 13.66 -13.21
C GLY A 62 0.79 13.64 -13.68
N SER A 63 0.52 12.87 -14.72
CA SER A 63 -0.82 12.62 -15.25
C SER A 63 -0.94 11.18 -15.73
N ALA A 64 -2.12 10.58 -15.51
CA ALA A 64 -2.45 9.24 -16.00
C ALA A 64 -3.60 9.31 -17.00
N THR A 65 -3.55 8.47 -18.03
CA THR A 65 -4.64 8.25 -19.00
C THR A 65 -4.78 6.75 -19.28
N GLY A 66 -5.88 6.35 -19.90
CA GLY A 66 -6.27 4.95 -20.04
C GLY A 66 -7.37 4.60 -19.04
N SER A 67 -7.48 3.35 -18.67
CA SER A 67 -8.51 2.87 -17.73
C SER A 67 -7.91 1.87 -16.76
N CYS A 68 -8.33 1.92 -15.51
CA CYS A 68 -8.06 0.91 -14.50
C CYS A 68 -9.31 0.68 -13.67
N VAL A 69 -10.00 -0.42 -13.91
CA VAL A 69 -11.25 -0.77 -13.24
C VAL A 69 -10.97 -1.77 -12.12
N PHE A 70 -11.33 -1.41 -10.90
CA PHE A 70 -11.30 -2.26 -9.72
C PHE A 70 -12.72 -2.58 -9.27
N THR A 71 -13.09 -3.86 -9.24
CA THR A 71 -14.45 -4.31 -8.84
C THR A 71 -15.59 -3.46 -9.44
N ASN A 72 -15.53 -3.21 -10.75
CA ASN A 72 -16.49 -2.38 -11.53
C ASN A 72 -16.39 -0.86 -11.31
N LYS A 73 -15.35 -0.35 -10.63
CA LYS A 73 -15.14 1.09 -10.41
C LYS A 73 -13.88 1.57 -11.11
N GLU A 74 -14.00 2.59 -11.98
CA GLU A 74 -12.85 3.23 -12.61
C GLU A 74 -12.03 4.00 -11.58
N LEU A 75 -10.71 3.77 -11.55
CA LEU A 75 -9.79 4.41 -10.59
C LEU A 75 -9.04 5.60 -11.20
N ILE A 76 -8.75 5.54 -12.51
CA ILE A 76 -7.99 6.61 -13.16
C ILE A 76 -8.82 7.89 -13.18
N ASN A 77 -8.22 8.96 -12.64
CA ASN A 77 -8.86 10.27 -12.46
C ASN A 77 -10.12 10.28 -11.56
N LEU A 78 -10.30 9.24 -10.74
CA LEU A 78 -11.36 9.25 -9.72
C LEU A 78 -11.08 10.38 -8.71
N PRO A 79 -12.10 11.18 -8.32
CA PRO A 79 -11.91 12.23 -7.32
C PRO A 79 -11.33 11.71 -6.00
N SER A 80 -10.43 12.49 -5.39
CA SER A 80 -9.71 12.08 -4.16
C SER A 80 -10.64 11.65 -3.02
N GLY A 81 -11.83 12.27 -2.89
CA GLY A 81 -12.83 11.89 -1.89
C GLY A 81 -13.34 10.46 -2.08
N GLU A 82 -13.50 10.00 -3.32
CA GLU A 82 -13.92 8.63 -3.64
C GLU A 82 -12.75 7.65 -3.53
N LEU A 83 -11.56 8.02 -4.00
CA LEU A 83 -10.35 7.22 -3.81
C LEU A 83 -10.04 6.95 -2.34
N ASN A 84 -10.26 7.95 -1.47
CA ASN A 84 -10.02 7.82 -0.03
C ASN A 84 -11.00 6.85 0.68
N LYS A 85 -12.10 6.45 0.05
CA LYS A 85 -12.98 5.38 0.56
C LYS A 85 -12.44 3.99 0.24
N ILE A 86 -11.63 3.88 -0.81
CA ILE A 86 -11.04 2.64 -1.32
C ILE A 86 -9.66 2.41 -0.70
N ARG A 87 -8.82 3.46 -0.68
CA ARG A 87 -7.45 3.39 -0.14
C ARG A 87 -7.46 3.04 1.35
N GLY A 88 -6.62 2.06 1.71
CA GLY A 88 -6.51 1.57 3.09
C GLY A 88 -7.73 0.78 3.57
N ASN A 89 -8.70 0.53 2.70
CA ASN A 89 -9.88 -0.29 2.97
C ASN A 89 -9.97 -1.47 1.99
N GLU A 90 -10.28 -1.21 0.73
CA GLU A 90 -10.41 -2.25 -0.30
C GLU A 90 -9.09 -2.48 -1.05
N ILE A 91 -8.29 -1.45 -1.22
CA ILE A 91 -6.93 -1.51 -1.78
C ILE A 91 -5.96 -0.96 -0.75
N ALA A 92 -4.96 -1.74 -0.37
CA ALA A 92 -3.84 -1.29 0.45
C ALA A 92 -2.53 -1.33 -0.32
N MET A 93 -1.56 -0.52 0.11
CA MET A 93 -0.24 -0.45 -0.52
C MET A 93 0.86 -0.51 0.53
N ILE A 94 1.85 -1.36 0.27
CA ILE A 94 3.13 -1.41 0.98
C ILE A 94 4.13 -0.64 0.13
N PHE A 95 4.67 0.45 0.67
CA PHE A 95 5.63 1.31 -0.02
C PHE A 95 7.05 0.76 0.10
N GLN A 96 7.90 1.09 -0.86
CA GLN A 96 9.30 0.66 -0.91
C GLN A 96 10.12 1.14 0.30
N ASP A 97 9.88 2.36 0.78
CA ASP A 97 10.63 2.94 1.92
C ASP A 97 9.79 2.99 3.21
N PRO A 98 10.09 2.09 4.18
CA PRO A 98 9.42 2.09 5.47
C PRO A 98 9.79 3.29 6.34
N MET A 99 10.92 3.98 6.05
CA MET A 99 11.38 5.11 6.85
C MET A 99 10.51 6.35 6.64
N SER A 100 10.09 6.59 5.40
CA SER A 100 9.20 7.70 5.05
C SER A 100 7.72 7.41 5.29
N SER A 101 7.36 6.14 5.43
CA SER A 101 5.95 5.71 5.54
C SER A 101 5.36 5.91 6.94
N LEU A 102 6.19 5.93 7.99
CA LEU A 102 5.75 6.10 9.37
C LEU A 102 6.11 7.48 9.91
N ASN A 103 5.13 8.17 10.47
CA ASN A 103 5.36 9.47 11.11
C ASN A 103 6.11 9.28 12.45
N PRO A 104 7.31 9.86 12.62
CA PRO A 104 8.09 9.69 13.85
C PRO A 104 7.52 10.40 15.08
N TYR A 105 6.59 11.35 14.90
CA TYR A 105 6.06 12.20 15.97
C TYR A 105 4.77 11.67 16.61
N ILE A 106 4.24 10.57 16.11
CA ILE A 106 3.04 9.92 16.67
C ILE A 106 3.30 8.44 16.89
N THR A 107 2.67 7.85 17.92
CA THR A 107 2.90 6.45 18.27
C THR A 107 2.43 5.51 17.16
N VAL A 108 3.02 4.31 17.11
CA VAL A 108 2.65 3.24 16.17
C VAL A 108 1.16 2.97 16.26
N GLY A 109 0.65 2.77 17.48
CA GLY A 109 -0.77 2.48 17.70
C GLY A 109 -1.70 3.60 17.24
N LYS A 110 -1.30 4.87 17.38
CA LYS A 110 -2.11 6.00 16.90
C LYS A 110 -2.19 6.02 15.38
N GLN A 111 -1.09 5.69 14.68
CA GLN A 111 -1.06 5.60 13.23
C GLN A 111 -1.94 4.45 12.73
N MET A 112 -1.75 3.25 13.26
CA MET A 112 -2.53 2.05 12.91
C MET A 112 -4.02 2.25 13.23
N SER A 113 -4.34 2.76 14.42
CA SER A 113 -5.73 3.04 14.82
C SER A 113 -6.43 4.04 13.90
N GLY A 114 -5.69 4.97 13.30
CA GLY A 114 -6.22 5.95 12.34
C GLY A 114 -6.85 5.27 11.12
N VAL A 115 -6.26 4.19 10.64
CA VAL A 115 -6.80 3.41 9.50
C VAL A 115 -8.15 2.79 9.88
N LEU A 116 -8.22 2.08 11.00
CA LEU A 116 -9.46 1.43 11.44
C LEU A 116 -10.57 2.43 11.79
N LYS A 117 -10.23 3.53 12.46
CA LYS A 117 -11.21 4.60 12.78
C LYS A 117 -11.86 5.20 11.54
N ARG A 118 -11.11 5.27 10.44
CA ARG A 118 -11.61 5.83 9.18
C ARG A 118 -12.54 4.88 8.44
N HIS A 119 -12.28 3.58 8.50
CA HIS A 119 -12.90 2.59 7.62
C HIS A 119 -13.83 1.60 8.33
N THR A 120 -13.85 1.60 9.66
CA THR A 120 -14.67 0.65 10.44
C THR A 120 -15.53 1.39 11.48
N LYS A 121 -16.49 0.68 12.05
CA LYS A 121 -17.32 1.14 13.18
C LYS A 121 -16.83 0.60 14.53
N MET A 122 -15.62 0.04 14.59
CA MET A 122 -15.04 -0.52 15.79
C MET A 122 -14.87 0.54 16.88
N ASN A 123 -15.12 0.17 18.14
CA ASN A 123 -14.81 1.01 19.28
C ASN A 123 -13.30 1.05 19.58
N ASN A 124 -12.85 1.97 20.44
CA ASN A 124 -11.41 2.15 20.71
C ASN A 124 -10.73 0.90 21.31
N LYS A 125 -11.47 0.06 22.06
CA LYS A 125 -10.93 -1.17 22.64
C LYS A 125 -10.70 -2.21 21.55
N GLU A 126 -11.70 -2.46 20.71
CA GLU A 126 -11.60 -3.37 19.57
C GLU A 126 -10.48 -2.95 18.59
N ILE A 127 -10.34 -1.64 18.32
CA ILE A 127 -9.27 -1.11 17.49
C ILE A 127 -7.90 -1.41 18.08
N LYS A 128 -7.73 -1.18 19.41
CA LYS A 128 -6.45 -1.45 20.08
C LYS A 128 -6.12 -2.95 20.03
N GLU A 129 -7.07 -3.81 20.34
CA GLU A 129 -6.90 -5.27 20.29
C GLU A 129 -6.52 -5.71 18.88
N ARG A 130 -7.27 -5.29 17.85
CA ARG A 130 -6.97 -5.62 16.44
C ARG A 130 -5.58 -5.15 15.99
N CYS A 131 -5.14 -3.95 16.41
CA CYS A 131 -3.80 -3.46 16.08
C CYS A 131 -2.71 -4.29 16.75
N ILE A 132 -2.89 -4.68 18.02
CA ILE A 132 -1.94 -5.49 18.77
C ILE A 132 -1.82 -6.89 18.17
N ASP A 133 -2.95 -7.53 17.84
CA ASP A 133 -2.99 -8.85 17.20
C ASP A 133 -2.28 -8.82 15.84
N MET A 134 -2.48 -7.74 15.07
CA MET A 134 -1.81 -7.58 13.79
C MET A 134 -0.30 -7.35 13.94
N LEU A 135 0.15 -6.61 14.96
CA LEU A 135 1.58 -6.47 15.27
C LEU A 135 2.22 -7.81 15.67
N ASP A 136 1.50 -8.62 16.41
CA ASP A 136 1.95 -9.97 16.79
C ASP A 136 2.06 -10.89 15.57
N SER A 137 1.04 -10.88 14.70
CA SER A 137 1.02 -11.71 13.48
C SER A 137 2.20 -11.44 12.55
N VAL A 138 2.64 -10.19 12.43
CA VAL A 138 3.86 -9.84 11.65
C VAL A 138 5.16 -10.04 12.46
N GLY A 139 5.11 -10.67 13.65
CA GLY A 139 6.26 -11.04 14.45
C GLY A 139 6.94 -9.85 15.17
N ILE A 140 6.19 -8.83 15.54
CA ILE A 140 6.70 -7.75 16.41
C ILE A 140 6.75 -8.27 17.85
N SER A 141 7.93 -8.32 18.45
CA SER A 141 8.09 -8.68 19.85
C SER A 141 7.48 -7.62 20.77
N LYS A 142 6.77 -8.06 21.83
CA LYS A 142 6.12 -7.20 22.82
C LYS A 142 5.14 -6.20 22.17
N PRO A 143 4.15 -6.66 21.39
CA PRO A 143 3.31 -5.81 20.55
C PRO A 143 2.56 -4.73 21.35
N GLN A 144 2.19 -4.98 22.61
CA GLN A 144 1.55 -4.00 23.50
C GLN A 144 2.46 -2.80 23.79
N GLU A 145 3.74 -3.06 24.13
CA GLU A 145 4.72 -1.98 24.37
C GLU A 145 4.97 -1.21 23.06
N ARG A 146 5.11 -1.91 21.95
CA ARG A 146 5.39 -1.30 20.64
C ARG A 146 4.21 -0.51 20.08
N PHE A 147 2.98 -0.89 20.43
CA PHE A 147 1.78 -0.11 20.10
C PHE A 147 1.82 1.30 20.69
N ASP A 148 2.27 1.43 21.93
CA ASP A 148 2.37 2.73 22.62
C ASP A 148 3.71 3.45 22.34
N GLY A 149 4.68 2.79 21.69
CA GLY A 149 5.99 3.33 21.30
C GLY A 149 5.97 4.13 19.99
N TYR A 150 7.10 4.75 19.67
CA TYR A 150 7.30 5.56 18.46
C TYR A 150 8.08 4.78 17.40
N SER A 151 7.90 5.14 16.12
CA SER A 151 8.57 4.45 15.00
C SER A 151 10.11 4.59 15.05
N PHE A 152 10.66 5.66 15.60
CA PHE A 152 12.11 5.83 15.72
C PHE A 152 12.76 4.87 16.75
N GLU A 153 11.98 4.28 17.66
CA GLU A 153 12.43 3.25 18.60
C GLU A 153 12.52 1.85 17.98
N LEU A 154 12.09 1.71 16.71
CA LEU A 154 12.05 0.47 15.99
C LEU A 154 13.23 0.34 15.01
N SER A 155 13.75 -0.87 14.83
CA SER A 155 14.70 -1.17 13.76
C SER A 155 14.03 -1.02 12.37
N GLY A 156 14.83 -0.94 11.30
CA GLY A 156 14.33 -0.85 9.92
C GLY A 156 13.36 -1.99 9.58
N GLY A 157 13.73 -3.24 9.88
CA GLY A 157 12.86 -4.39 9.66
C GLY A 157 11.59 -4.38 10.53
N MET A 158 11.64 -3.83 11.76
CA MET A 158 10.43 -3.66 12.57
C MET A 158 9.51 -2.59 11.98
N ARG A 159 10.04 -1.48 11.48
CA ARG A 159 9.23 -0.44 10.80
C ARG A 159 8.54 -1.00 9.56
N GLN A 160 9.24 -1.80 8.77
CA GLN A 160 8.67 -2.45 7.60
C GLN A 160 7.53 -3.39 7.99
N ARG A 161 7.70 -4.21 9.05
CA ARG A 161 6.63 -5.07 9.58
C ARG A 161 5.43 -4.28 10.11
N VAL A 162 5.64 -3.14 10.76
CA VAL A 162 4.55 -2.23 11.18
C VAL A 162 3.82 -1.65 9.97
N MET A 163 4.53 -1.29 8.90
CA MET A 163 3.93 -0.81 7.65
C MET A 163 3.08 -1.91 7.01
N ILE A 164 3.58 -3.15 6.92
CA ILE A 164 2.84 -4.31 6.43
C ILE A 164 1.60 -4.57 7.31
N ALA A 165 1.76 -4.61 8.63
CA ALA A 165 0.65 -4.73 9.57
C ALA A 165 -0.43 -3.68 9.32
N SER A 166 -0.03 -2.42 9.12
CA SER A 166 -0.95 -1.32 8.86
C SER A 166 -1.73 -1.50 7.55
N ALA A 167 -1.08 -2.04 6.51
CA ALA A 167 -1.73 -2.32 5.23
C ALA A 167 -2.75 -3.47 5.32
N LEU A 168 -2.51 -4.45 6.19
CA LEU A 168 -3.37 -5.64 6.34
C LEU A 168 -4.54 -5.45 7.34
N LEU A 169 -4.57 -4.36 8.11
CA LEU A 169 -5.56 -4.15 9.19
C LEU A 169 -7.02 -4.31 8.75
N THR A 170 -7.35 -3.86 7.57
CA THR A 170 -8.71 -3.83 7.01
C THR A 170 -9.07 -5.06 6.18
N ASN A 171 -8.15 -6.04 6.04
CA ASN A 171 -8.29 -7.18 5.13
C ASN A 171 -8.64 -6.73 3.70
N PRO A 172 -7.74 -5.98 3.04
CA PRO A 172 -8.00 -5.43 1.72
C PRO A 172 -8.19 -6.55 0.67
N LYS A 173 -9.03 -6.29 -0.33
CA LYS A 173 -9.22 -7.20 -1.49
C LYS A 173 -8.00 -7.23 -2.41
N LEU A 174 -7.29 -6.11 -2.49
CA LEU A 174 -6.07 -5.97 -3.29
C LEU A 174 -4.95 -5.38 -2.43
N LEU A 175 -3.84 -6.11 -2.34
CA LEU A 175 -2.60 -5.62 -1.75
C LEU A 175 -1.59 -5.35 -2.85
N ILE A 176 -1.15 -4.10 -2.95
CA ILE A 176 -0.06 -3.69 -3.82
C ILE A 176 1.21 -3.62 -2.99
N ALA A 177 2.26 -4.31 -3.41
CA ALA A 177 3.53 -4.36 -2.70
C ALA A 177 4.67 -3.88 -3.61
N ASP A 178 5.27 -2.74 -3.29
CA ASP A 178 6.42 -2.19 -4.02
C ASP A 178 7.70 -2.53 -3.23
N GLU A 179 8.39 -3.59 -3.65
CA GLU A 179 9.59 -4.17 -3.00
C GLU A 179 9.42 -4.41 -1.48
N PRO A 180 8.41 -5.17 -1.04
CA PRO A 180 7.96 -5.21 0.36
C PRO A 180 8.94 -5.88 1.33
N THR A 181 9.99 -6.54 0.85
CA THR A 181 10.89 -7.37 1.68
C THR A 181 12.35 -6.92 1.66
N THR A 182 12.68 -5.80 1.04
CA THR A 182 14.07 -5.32 0.85
C THR A 182 14.86 -5.12 2.16
N ALA A 183 14.17 -4.80 3.27
CA ALA A 183 14.81 -4.60 4.58
C ALA A 183 14.55 -5.75 5.57
N LEU A 184 14.03 -6.91 5.10
CA LEU A 184 13.73 -8.07 5.93
C LEU A 184 14.76 -9.18 5.73
N ASP A 185 15.08 -9.91 6.80
CA ASP A 185 15.81 -11.16 6.71
C ASP A 185 14.92 -12.29 6.13
N VAL A 186 15.57 -13.36 5.60
CA VAL A 186 14.89 -14.45 4.88
C VAL A 186 13.81 -15.13 5.72
N THR A 187 14.05 -15.35 7.01
CA THR A 187 13.11 -16.02 7.91
C THR A 187 11.85 -15.18 8.17
N VAL A 188 11.99 -13.85 8.18
CA VAL A 188 10.86 -12.93 8.32
C VAL A 188 10.12 -12.78 6.99
N GLN A 189 10.84 -12.82 5.85
CA GLN A 189 10.20 -12.79 4.53
C GLN A 189 9.21 -13.95 4.36
N GLU A 190 9.60 -15.19 4.70
CA GLU A 190 8.70 -16.35 4.63
C GLU A 190 7.41 -16.11 5.43
N LYS A 191 7.53 -15.67 6.69
CA LYS A 191 6.34 -15.41 7.53
C LYS A 191 5.42 -14.32 6.98
N ILE A 192 5.98 -13.31 6.32
CA ILE A 192 5.19 -12.22 5.74
C ILE A 192 4.50 -12.66 4.45
N LEU A 193 5.12 -13.57 3.68
CA LEU A 193 4.53 -14.11 2.46
C LEU A 193 3.41 -15.13 2.75
N ASP A 194 3.38 -15.70 3.95
CA ASP A 194 2.34 -16.64 4.42
C ASP A 194 1.11 -15.94 5.01
N LEU A 195 1.15 -14.61 5.20
CA LEU A 195 0.05 -13.78 5.71
C LEU A 195 -0.85 -13.29 4.58
#